data_4325ba7f66806ecc4644469e7af2d86b
#
_entry.id   4325ba7f66806ecc4644469e7af2d86b
#
_cell.length_a   1.000
_cell.length_b   1.000
_cell.length_c   1.000
_cell.angle_alpha   90.00
_cell.angle_beta   90.00
_cell.angle_gamma   90.00
#
_symmetry.space_group_name_H-M   'P 1'
#
loop_
_entity.id
_entity.type
_entity.pdbx_description
1 polymer ?
#
loop_
_entity_poly.entity_id
_entity_poly.type
_entity_poly.pdbx_seq_one_letter_code
_entity_poly.pdbx_strand_id
1 'polypeptide(L)'
;MNLQESIRRILRDEVNNLLNRLKPYLIEGKYLYHYTPTYNLNDIKEEGLIPRKNPNSFYKNGIKGVFLTNKTSLYGANLPQDLMDLMDEYYENEEGEKPIVRLTIDVTQLNPNKITWDDDYIMNQYKFNKANVDKDKIIESIDIWGTITYKGIIPPEFIINEDFDYQP
;
A
#
# COMPACT_ATOMS: atom_id res chain seq x y z
N MET A 1 17.49 12.43 32.64
CA MET A 1 16.94 11.71 31.48
C MET A 1 18.11 11.16 30.68
N ASN A 2 18.17 9.84 30.52
CA ASN A 2 19.28 9.15 29.84
C ASN A 2 19.19 9.42 28.33
N LEU A 3 20.34 9.53 27.64
CA LEU A 3 20.43 9.76 26.18
C LEU A 3 19.58 8.75 25.38
N GLN A 4 19.60 7.47 25.79
CA GLN A 4 18.79 6.43 25.16
C GLN A 4 17.27 6.67 25.29
N GLU A 5 16.81 7.17 26.42
CA GLU A 5 15.39 7.53 26.61
C GLU A 5 15.00 8.73 25.77
N SER A 6 15.90 9.72 25.65
CA SER A 6 15.67 10.88 24.78
C SER A 6 15.58 10.46 23.31
N ILE A 7 16.48 9.63 22.84
CA ILE A 7 16.47 9.09 21.46
C ILE A 7 15.18 8.29 21.21
N ARG A 8 14.80 7.40 22.14
CA ARG A 8 13.55 6.62 22.00
C ARG A 8 12.31 7.50 21.96
N ARG A 9 12.28 8.59 22.72
CA ARG A 9 11.16 9.53 22.72
C ARG A 9 11.10 10.27 21.38
N ILE A 10 12.21 10.80 20.91
CA ILE A 10 12.27 11.50 19.61
C ILE A 10 11.84 10.57 18.48
N LEU A 11 12.34 9.33 18.42
CA LEU A 11 11.95 8.36 17.42
C LEU A 11 10.45 8.02 17.49
N ARG A 12 9.88 7.89 18.70
CA ARG A 12 8.45 7.65 18.89
C ARG A 12 7.60 8.83 18.44
N ASP A 13 8.04 10.04 18.75
CA ASP A 13 7.35 11.27 18.36
C ASP A 13 7.39 11.47 16.83
N GLU A 14 8.51 11.13 16.19
CA GLU A 14 8.63 11.15 14.72
C GLU A 14 7.78 10.08 14.03
N VAL A 15 7.72 8.88 14.60
CA VAL A 15 6.88 7.76 14.13
C VAL A 15 5.40 8.13 14.22
N ASN A 16 4.97 8.64 15.39
CA ASN A 16 3.60 9.10 15.59
C ASN A 16 3.24 10.28 14.67
N ASN A 17 4.22 11.12 14.32
CA ASN A 17 3.99 12.25 13.43
C ASN A 17 3.58 11.80 12.02
N LEU A 18 4.25 10.79 11.42
CA LEU A 18 3.87 10.31 10.08
C LEU A 18 2.45 9.71 10.08
N LEU A 19 2.13 8.82 11.03
CA LEU A 19 0.80 8.21 11.12
C LEU A 19 -0.29 9.26 11.37
N ASN A 20 -0.05 10.24 12.22
CA ASN A 20 -0.99 11.34 12.44
C ASN A 20 -1.21 12.18 11.18
N ARG A 21 -0.17 12.42 10.39
CA ARG A 21 -0.27 13.13 9.11
C ARG A 21 -0.97 12.32 8.03
N LEU A 22 -0.81 10.99 8.02
CA LEU A 22 -1.52 10.09 7.11
C LEU A 22 -3.01 9.97 7.44
N LYS A 23 -3.39 10.12 8.71
CA LYS A 23 -4.75 9.87 9.20
C LYS A 23 -5.88 10.50 8.37
N PRO A 24 -5.79 11.73 7.87
CA PRO A 24 -6.83 12.35 7.03
C PRO A 24 -7.05 11.61 5.69
N TYR A 25 -6.07 10.86 5.22
CA TYR A 25 -6.08 10.16 3.94
C TYR A 25 -6.45 8.68 4.08
N LEU A 26 -6.52 8.17 5.33
CA LEU A 26 -6.88 6.79 5.63
C LEU A 26 -8.40 6.64 5.67
N ILE A 27 -8.89 5.50 5.23
CA ILE A 27 -10.28 5.11 5.36
C ILE A 27 -10.57 4.92 6.86
N GLU A 28 -11.61 5.58 7.35
CA GLU A 28 -11.97 5.65 8.78
C GLU A 28 -10.79 6.06 9.69
N GLY A 29 -9.80 6.77 9.12
CA GLY A 29 -8.60 7.21 9.84
C GLY A 29 -7.64 6.09 10.26
N LYS A 30 -7.80 4.87 9.72
CA LYS A 30 -7.02 3.68 10.10
C LYS A 30 -6.59 2.80 8.93
N TYR A 31 -7.39 2.70 7.84
CA TYR A 31 -7.29 1.62 6.89
C TYR A 31 -6.82 2.09 5.52
N LEU A 32 -6.13 1.20 4.81
CA LEU A 32 -5.89 1.25 3.38
C LEU A 32 -6.24 -0.10 2.76
N TYR A 33 -6.39 -0.11 1.45
CA TYR A 33 -6.67 -1.31 0.68
C TYR A 33 -5.44 -1.84 -0.02
N HIS A 34 -5.42 -3.15 -0.23
CA HIS A 34 -4.54 -3.85 -1.15
C HIS A 34 -5.40 -4.73 -2.06
N TYR A 35 -5.22 -4.60 -3.36
CA TYR A 35 -5.89 -5.45 -4.34
C TYR A 35 -4.93 -6.55 -4.79
N THR A 36 -5.40 -7.79 -4.80
CA THR A 36 -4.60 -8.95 -5.16
C THR A 36 -5.45 -10.03 -5.84
N PRO A 37 -4.86 -10.84 -6.74
CA PRO A 37 -5.58 -12.00 -7.27
C PRO A 37 -6.04 -12.96 -6.17
N THR A 38 -7.23 -13.52 -6.32
CA THR A 38 -7.84 -14.44 -5.35
C THR A 38 -7.00 -15.71 -5.12
N TYR A 39 -6.28 -16.17 -6.14
CA TYR A 39 -5.40 -17.33 -6.02
C TYR A 39 -4.22 -17.12 -5.04
N ASN A 40 -3.91 -15.88 -4.64
CA ASN A 40 -2.88 -15.60 -3.64
C ASN A 40 -3.41 -15.66 -2.19
N LEU A 41 -4.74 -15.78 -1.97
CA LEU A 41 -5.33 -15.65 -0.63
C LEU A 41 -4.81 -16.68 0.36
N ASN A 42 -4.59 -17.92 -0.06
CA ASN A 42 -4.10 -18.97 0.84
C ASN A 42 -2.70 -18.65 1.36
N ASP A 43 -1.79 -18.26 0.46
CA ASP A 43 -0.43 -17.86 0.83
C ASP A 43 -0.45 -16.60 1.73
N ILE A 44 -1.33 -15.64 1.43
CA ILE A 44 -1.48 -14.42 2.24
C ILE A 44 -2.01 -14.73 3.65
N LYS A 45 -2.93 -15.70 3.80
CA LYS A 45 -3.44 -16.14 5.10
C LYS A 45 -2.37 -16.83 5.95
N GLU A 46 -1.41 -17.47 5.33
CA GLU A 46 -0.31 -18.16 6.03
C GLU A 46 0.88 -17.24 6.30
N GLU A 47 1.31 -16.47 5.31
CA GLU A 47 2.58 -15.73 5.34
C GLU A 47 2.41 -14.22 5.43
N GLY A 48 1.19 -13.70 5.22
CA GLY A 48 0.91 -12.27 5.08
C GLY A 48 1.26 -11.72 3.70
N LEU A 49 1.20 -10.41 3.56
CA LEU A 49 1.57 -9.72 2.32
C LEU A 49 3.08 -9.52 2.27
N ILE A 50 3.73 -10.24 1.37
CA ILE A 50 5.19 -10.19 1.18
C ILE A 50 5.54 -9.09 0.17
N PRO A 51 6.50 -8.19 0.48
CA PRO A 51 6.96 -7.16 -0.42
C PRO A 51 7.46 -7.74 -1.75
N ARG A 52 6.86 -7.33 -2.86
CA ARG A 52 7.24 -7.74 -4.22
C ARG A 52 7.62 -6.51 -5.04
N LYS A 53 8.42 -6.70 -6.09
CA LYS A 53 8.58 -5.68 -7.12
C LYS A 53 7.30 -5.62 -7.93
N ASN A 54 6.82 -4.43 -8.26
CA ASN A 54 5.82 -4.28 -9.29
C ASN A 54 6.44 -4.74 -10.63
N PRO A 55 5.95 -5.83 -11.27
CA PRO A 55 6.49 -6.33 -12.52
C PRO A 55 6.36 -5.30 -13.66
N ASN A 56 5.38 -4.41 -13.57
CA ASN A 56 5.10 -3.36 -14.54
C ASN A 56 5.77 -2.03 -14.19
N SER A 57 6.57 -1.98 -13.11
CA SER A 57 7.36 -0.79 -12.81
C SER A 57 8.30 -0.49 -13.98
N PHE A 58 8.16 0.69 -14.58
CA PHE A 58 9.07 1.21 -15.61
C PHE A 58 10.53 1.28 -15.13
N TYR A 59 10.77 1.07 -13.84
CA TYR A 59 12.10 1.07 -13.25
C TYR A 59 12.66 -0.34 -13.08
N LYS A 60 13.79 -0.62 -13.72
CA LYS A 60 14.60 -1.83 -13.44
C LYS A 60 14.93 -1.99 -11.94
N ASN A 61 14.84 -0.91 -11.17
CA ASN A 61 15.15 -0.81 -9.74
C ASN A 61 13.96 -0.30 -8.91
N GLY A 62 12.73 -0.61 -9.29
CA GLY A 62 11.51 -0.23 -8.57
C GLY A 62 11.55 -0.58 -7.08
N ILE A 63 10.75 0.11 -6.28
CA ILE A 63 10.63 -0.17 -4.85
C ILE A 63 10.03 -1.56 -4.69
N LYS A 64 10.69 -2.40 -3.90
CA LYS A 64 10.12 -3.67 -3.45
C LYS A 64 9.23 -3.38 -2.25
N GLY A 65 7.92 -3.62 -2.38
CA GLY A 65 6.98 -3.31 -1.32
C GLY A 65 5.59 -3.90 -1.54
N VAL A 66 4.71 -3.65 -0.59
CA VAL A 66 3.27 -3.87 -0.67
C VAL A 66 2.62 -2.52 -0.97
N PHE A 67 1.92 -2.42 -2.09
CA PHE A 67 1.23 -1.20 -2.52
C PHE A 67 -0.10 -1.09 -1.81
N LEU A 68 -0.35 0.04 -1.16
CA LEU A 68 -1.56 0.31 -0.39
C LEU A 68 -2.24 1.55 -0.95
N THR A 69 -3.58 1.52 -1.04
CA THR A 69 -4.37 2.61 -1.61
C THR A 69 -5.58 2.97 -0.75
N ASN A 70 -5.99 4.23 -0.80
CA ASN A 70 -7.28 4.68 -0.24
C ASN A 70 -8.42 4.67 -1.28
N LYS A 71 -8.16 4.24 -2.50
CA LYS A 71 -9.17 4.16 -3.56
C LYS A 71 -10.07 2.97 -3.34
N THR A 72 -11.37 3.22 -3.36
CA THR A 72 -12.42 2.22 -3.12
C THR A 72 -12.82 1.45 -4.38
N SER A 73 -12.52 2.01 -5.55
CA SER A 73 -12.75 1.35 -6.84
C SER A 73 -11.47 0.81 -7.44
N LEU A 74 -11.61 -0.26 -8.20
CA LEU A 74 -10.50 -0.93 -8.87
C LEU A 74 -9.78 0.01 -9.86
N TYR A 75 -10.55 0.66 -10.74
CA TYR A 75 -10.01 1.61 -11.73
C TYR A 75 -9.37 2.83 -11.09
N GLY A 76 -9.89 3.27 -9.94
CA GLY A 76 -9.30 4.39 -9.19
C GLY A 76 -8.01 4.04 -8.46
N ALA A 77 -7.73 2.74 -8.27
CA ALA A 77 -6.58 2.27 -7.50
C ALA A 77 -5.27 2.24 -8.30
N ASN A 78 -5.30 2.60 -9.60
CA ASN A 78 -4.12 2.59 -10.49
C ASN A 78 -3.35 1.26 -10.43
N LEU A 79 -4.09 0.16 -10.61
CA LEU A 79 -3.55 -1.19 -10.51
C LEU A 79 -2.63 -1.54 -11.70
N PRO A 80 -1.73 -2.51 -11.51
CA PRO A 80 -0.97 -3.10 -12.60
C PRO A 80 -1.87 -3.61 -13.73
N GLN A 81 -1.43 -3.51 -14.98
CA GLN A 81 -2.22 -3.85 -16.16
C GLN A 81 -2.69 -5.30 -16.16
N ASP A 82 -1.85 -6.24 -15.68
CA ASP A 82 -2.19 -7.66 -15.56
C ASP A 82 -3.39 -7.91 -14.63
N LEU A 83 -3.55 -7.12 -13.57
CA LEU A 83 -4.75 -7.19 -12.72
C LEU A 83 -5.97 -6.59 -13.41
N MET A 84 -5.80 -5.53 -14.18
CA MET A 84 -6.87 -4.93 -14.96
C MET A 84 -7.36 -5.90 -16.04
N ASP A 85 -6.43 -6.55 -16.77
CA ASP A 85 -6.75 -7.53 -17.80
C ASP A 85 -7.56 -8.73 -17.22
N LEU A 86 -7.22 -9.19 -16.01
CA LEU A 86 -7.99 -10.25 -15.31
C LEU A 86 -9.44 -9.80 -15.01
N MET A 87 -9.63 -8.54 -14.65
CA MET A 87 -10.98 -8.03 -14.38
C MET A 87 -11.78 -7.82 -15.65
N ASP A 88 -11.14 -7.32 -16.71
CA ASP A 88 -11.79 -7.12 -17.99
C ASP A 88 -12.26 -8.46 -18.56
N GLU A 89 -11.43 -9.52 -18.50
CA GLU A 89 -11.81 -10.88 -18.90
C GLU A 89 -13.00 -11.40 -18.07
N TYR A 90 -13.02 -11.17 -16.74
CA TYR A 90 -14.14 -11.54 -15.89
C TYR A 90 -15.44 -10.84 -16.29
N TYR A 91 -15.39 -9.52 -16.53
CA TYR A 91 -16.59 -8.75 -16.92
C TYR A 91 -17.10 -9.08 -18.32
N GLU A 92 -16.22 -9.45 -19.25
CA GLU A 92 -16.61 -9.89 -20.59
C GLU A 92 -17.36 -11.24 -20.57
N ASN A 93 -16.97 -12.16 -19.69
CA ASN A 93 -17.50 -13.50 -19.64
C ASN A 93 -18.61 -13.70 -18.60
N GLU A 94 -18.69 -12.84 -17.58
CA GLU A 94 -19.62 -12.91 -16.44
C GLU A 94 -19.68 -14.30 -15.75
N GLU A 95 -18.62 -15.09 -15.88
CA GLU A 95 -18.56 -16.45 -15.35
C GLU A 95 -17.56 -16.58 -14.20
N GLY A 96 -18.01 -17.22 -13.10
CA GLY A 96 -17.14 -17.61 -11.98
C GLY A 96 -17.09 -16.60 -10.84
N GLU A 97 -16.06 -16.77 -9.99
CA GLU A 97 -15.79 -15.87 -8.87
C GLU A 97 -14.91 -14.70 -9.33
N LYS A 98 -15.09 -13.51 -8.73
CA LYS A 98 -14.24 -12.35 -9.02
C LYS A 98 -12.76 -12.73 -8.84
N PRO A 99 -11.91 -12.46 -9.85
CA PRO A 99 -10.51 -12.92 -9.84
C PRO A 99 -9.62 -12.09 -8.92
N ILE A 100 -10.11 -10.94 -8.43
CA ILE A 100 -9.39 -10.03 -7.53
C ILE A 100 -10.18 -9.87 -6.23
N VAL A 101 -9.47 -9.82 -5.11
CA VAL A 101 -9.99 -9.49 -3.79
C VAL A 101 -9.39 -8.20 -3.30
N ARG A 102 -10.18 -7.39 -2.61
CA ARG A 102 -9.76 -6.20 -1.88
C ARG A 102 -9.52 -6.55 -0.41
N LEU A 103 -8.29 -6.42 0.03
CA LEU A 103 -7.90 -6.62 1.43
C LEU A 103 -7.88 -5.28 2.16
N THR A 104 -8.47 -5.22 3.34
CA THR A 104 -8.43 -4.05 4.23
C THR A 104 -7.30 -4.19 5.24
N ILE A 105 -6.36 -3.25 5.25
CA ILE A 105 -5.15 -3.29 6.07
C ILE A 105 -5.23 -2.24 7.18
N ASP A 106 -5.00 -2.65 8.43
CA ASP A 106 -4.84 -1.71 9.56
C ASP A 106 -3.45 -1.08 9.52
N VAL A 107 -3.37 0.13 8.96
CA VAL A 107 -2.11 0.88 8.81
C VAL A 107 -1.54 1.33 10.15
N THR A 108 -2.36 1.43 11.19
CA THR A 108 -1.92 1.88 12.52
C THR A 108 -1.00 0.87 13.20
N GLN A 109 -1.02 -0.40 12.74
CA GLN A 109 -0.16 -1.47 13.22
C GLN A 109 1.17 -1.57 12.46
N LEU A 110 1.29 -0.88 11.33
CA LEU A 110 2.50 -0.93 10.50
C LEU A 110 3.63 -0.11 11.12
N ASN A 111 4.87 -0.51 10.84
CA ASN A 111 6.04 0.28 11.20
C ASN A 111 6.19 1.48 10.26
N PRO A 112 5.97 2.73 10.73
CA PRO A 112 5.99 3.91 9.87
C PRO A 112 7.33 4.18 9.17
N ASN A 113 8.44 3.67 9.71
CA ASN A 113 9.76 3.80 9.08
C ASN A 113 9.91 2.93 7.81
N LYS A 114 8.97 1.99 7.58
CA LYS A 114 8.91 1.18 6.36
C LYS A 114 7.89 1.71 5.34
N ILE A 115 7.14 2.75 5.68
CA ILE A 115 6.23 3.43 4.75
C ILE A 115 7.04 4.36 3.86
N THR A 116 6.75 4.33 2.57
CA THR A 116 7.34 5.20 1.56
C THR A 116 6.27 5.61 0.54
N TRP A 117 6.62 6.56 -0.32
CA TRP A 117 5.78 6.93 -1.47
C TRP A 117 5.62 5.77 -2.46
N ASP A 118 4.66 5.89 -3.37
CA ASP A 118 4.51 4.99 -4.49
C ASP A 118 5.56 5.28 -5.59
N ASP A 119 6.08 4.23 -6.23
CA ASP A 119 7.06 4.35 -7.32
C ASP A 119 6.50 5.13 -8.52
N ASP A 120 5.22 4.92 -8.85
CA ASP A 120 4.57 5.57 -9.98
C ASP A 120 4.36 7.07 -9.74
N TYR A 121 4.13 7.48 -8.49
CA TYR A 121 4.11 8.88 -8.10
C TYR A 121 5.41 9.59 -8.45
N ILE A 122 6.54 8.93 -8.21
CA ILE A 122 7.87 9.46 -8.43
C ILE A 122 8.19 9.64 -9.91
N MET A 123 7.72 8.70 -10.75
CA MET A 123 7.97 8.71 -12.19
C MET A 123 7.46 9.97 -12.87
N ASN A 124 6.29 10.42 -12.46
CA ASN A 124 5.61 11.51 -13.13
C ASN A 124 6.09 12.90 -12.69
N GLN A 125 6.81 13.03 -11.59
CA GLN A 125 7.10 14.34 -11.01
C GLN A 125 8.58 14.68 -10.75
N TYR A 126 9.51 13.72 -10.58
CA TYR A 126 10.87 14.05 -10.11
C TYR A 126 12.00 13.23 -10.74
N LYS A 127 13.09 13.90 -11.13
CA LYS A 127 14.41 13.27 -11.34
C LYS A 127 15.00 12.94 -9.97
N PHE A 128 15.04 11.66 -9.64
CA PHE A 128 15.24 11.20 -8.26
C PHE A 128 16.68 11.03 -7.78
N ASN A 129 16.87 11.43 -6.51
CA ASN A 129 17.97 10.95 -5.66
C ASN A 129 17.38 10.07 -4.55
N LYS A 130 17.67 8.76 -4.57
CA LYS A 130 17.08 7.69 -3.71
C LYS A 130 17.43 7.78 -2.22
N ALA A 131 18.25 8.75 -1.79
CA ALA A 131 18.92 8.68 -0.50
C ALA A 131 18.07 9.08 0.71
N ASN A 132 17.01 9.89 0.56
CA ASN A 132 16.23 10.38 1.69
C ASN A 132 14.74 10.20 1.44
N VAL A 133 14.10 9.33 2.25
CA VAL A 133 12.64 9.24 2.31
C VAL A 133 12.10 10.49 3.00
N ASP A 134 11.59 11.42 2.21
CA ASP A 134 10.95 12.63 2.71
C ASP A 134 9.49 12.33 3.07
N LYS A 135 9.12 12.59 4.34
CA LYS A 135 7.77 12.37 4.85
C LYS A 135 6.73 13.22 4.11
N ASP A 136 7.10 14.41 3.65
CA ASP A 136 6.21 15.28 2.90
C ASP A 136 5.82 14.63 1.56
N LYS A 137 6.73 13.91 0.92
CA LYS A 137 6.46 13.19 -0.32
C LYS A 137 5.60 11.94 -0.13
N ILE A 138 5.66 11.31 1.04
CA ILE A 138 4.72 10.22 1.37
C ILE A 138 3.29 10.79 1.46
N ILE A 139 3.13 11.94 2.11
CA ILE A 139 1.83 12.60 2.20
C ILE A 139 1.34 13.05 0.82
N GLU A 140 2.22 13.64 0.01
CA GLU A 140 1.90 14.05 -1.36
C GLU A 140 1.50 12.87 -2.24
N SER A 141 2.17 11.72 -2.09
CA SER A 141 1.83 10.47 -2.81
C SER A 141 0.41 10.01 -2.52
N ILE A 142 0.01 9.96 -1.25
CA ILE A 142 -1.34 9.53 -0.89
C ILE A 142 -2.40 10.59 -1.18
N ASP A 143 -2.06 11.88 -1.07
CA ASP A 143 -2.97 12.98 -1.36
C ASP A 143 -3.34 13.06 -2.85
N ILE A 144 -2.36 12.98 -3.72
CA ILE A 144 -2.56 13.14 -5.18
C ILE A 144 -2.99 11.81 -5.82
N TRP A 145 -2.32 10.71 -5.50
CA TRP A 145 -2.51 9.41 -6.17
C TRP A 145 -3.33 8.42 -5.35
N GLY A 146 -3.49 8.68 -4.06
CA GLY A 146 -4.18 7.79 -3.14
C GLY A 146 -3.39 6.54 -2.78
N THR A 147 -2.07 6.53 -3.01
CA THR A 147 -1.23 5.33 -2.86
C THR A 147 0.03 5.60 -2.06
N ILE A 148 0.46 4.59 -1.31
CA ILE A 148 1.75 4.49 -0.63
C ILE A 148 2.29 3.07 -0.74
N THR A 149 3.57 2.89 -0.45
CA THR A 149 4.23 1.58 -0.44
C THR A 149 4.74 1.24 0.96
N TYR A 150 4.52 -0.01 1.39
CA TYR A 150 5.09 -0.55 2.62
C TYR A 150 6.21 -1.55 2.32
N LYS A 151 7.43 -1.30 2.83
CA LYS A 151 8.63 -2.11 2.55
C LYS A 151 8.80 -3.34 3.45
N GLY A 152 7.87 -3.59 4.37
CA GLY A 152 7.88 -4.74 5.27
C GLY A 152 6.85 -5.79 4.86
N ILE A 153 6.93 -6.96 5.49
CA ILE A 153 5.84 -7.93 5.47
C ILE A 153 4.69 -7.36 6.28
N ILE A 154 3.46 -7.46 5.77
CA ILE A 154 2.23 -7.17 6.52
C ILE A 154 1.71 -8.51 7.03
N PRO A 155 1.76 -8.77 8.35
CA PRO A 155 1.29 -10.01 8.94
C PRO A 155 -0.21 -10.24 8.67
N PRO A 156 -0.68 -11.50 8.62
CA PRO A 156 -2.09 -11.81 8.37
C PRO A 156 -3.05 -11.12 9.35
N GLU A 157 -2.66 -10.98 10.63
CA GLU A 157 -3.46 -10.35 11.68
C GLU A 157 -3.70 -8.85 11.50
N PHE A 158 -2.98 -8.19 10.57
CA PHE A 158 -3.21 -6.78 10.20
C PHE A 158 -4.16 -6.63 9.01
N ILE A 159 -4.55 -7.76 8.41
CA ILE A 159 -5.56 -7.84 7.34
C ILE A 159 -6.91 -8.10 8.01
N ILE A 160 -7.74 -7.07 8.11
CA ILE A 160 -8.97 -7.12 8.92
C ILE A 160 -10.21 -7.54 8.14
N ASN A 161 -10.16 -7.49 6.81
CA ASN A 161 -11.28 -7.86 5.95
C ASN A 161 -10.84 -8.26 4.54
N GLU A 162 -11.57 -9.22 3.97
CA GLU A 162 -11.50 -9.63 2.57
C GLU A 162 -12.84 -9.26 1.92
N ASP A 163 -12.82 -8.49 0.85
CA ASP A 163 -14.02 -7.98 0.21
C ASP A 163 -13.98 -8.23 -1.30
N PHE A 164 -15.05 -8.84 -1.79
CA PHE A 164 -15.27 -9.14 -3.21
C PHE A 164 -16.33 -8.21 -3.84
N ASP A 165 -17.06 -7.43 -3.03
CA ASP A 165 -18.15 -6.56 -3.47
C ASP A 165 -17.73 -5.10 -3.71
N TYR A 166 -16.46 -4.87 -4.02
CA TYR A 166 -15.97 -3.55 -4.38
C TYR A 166 -16.46 -3.12 -5.79
N GLN A 167 -16.54 -1.82 -6.00
CA GLN A 167 -16.88 -1.24 -7.30
C GLN A 167 -15.69 -1.41 -8.27
N PRO A 168 -15.96 -1.71 -9.56
CA PRO A 168 -14.91 -1.73 -10.58
C PRO A 168 -14.27 -0.35 -10.79
#